data_9961b9f380674bc2ac0ae9f56d175df4
#
_entry.id   9961b9f380674bc2ac0ae9f56d175df4
#
_cell.length_a   1.000
_cell.length_b   1.000
_cell.length_c   1.000
_cell.angle_alpha   90.00
_cell.angle_beta   90.00
_cell.angle_gamma   90.00
#
_symmetry.space_group_name_H-M   'P 1'
#
loop_
_entity.id
_entity.type
_entity.pdbx_description
1 polymer ?
#
loop_
_entity_poly.entity_id
_entity_poly.type
_entity_poly.pdbx_seq_one_letter_code
_entity_poly.pdbx_strand_id
1 'polypeptide(L)'
;MRHLRSTLGTSEQKASPEAWWKATAAAVNEQVYERLTRTQQTHFKKDTRAIHYLSAEFLMGRLTSNNLHNLSLYKICEEALGELGLELTDLCEQEPDMALGNGGLGRLAACFIDSLATLNYPAVG
;
A
#
# COMPACT_ATOMS: atom_id res chain seq x y z
N MET A 1 5.03 -15.20 6.30
CA MET A 1 5.99 -15.99 7.09
C MET A 1 7.36 -15.31 7.24
N ARG A 2 8.10 -15.04 6.14
CA ARG A 2 9.42 -14.41 6.20
C ARG A 2 9.43 -13.10 7.02
N HIS A 3 8.54 -12.17 6.73
CA HIS A 3 8.47 -10.86 7.41
C HIS A 3 8.11 -10.91 8.89
N LEU A 4 7.33 -11.90 9.35
CA LEU A 4 7.11 -12.08 10.79
C LEU A 4 8.42 -12.31 11.55
N ARG A 5 9.29 -13.12 10.98
CA ARG A 5 10.58 -13.47 11.63
C ARG A 5 11.64 -12.40 11.43
N SER A 6 11.84 -11.97 10.17
CA SER A 6 12.95 -11.07 9.83
C SER A 6 12.69 -9.60 10.18
N THR A 7 11.45 -9.16 10.12
CA THR A 7 11.09 -7.73 10.32
C THR A 7 10.51 -7.49 11.72
N LEU A 8 9.68 -8.41 12.20
CA LEU A 8 8.94 -8.23 13.47
C LEU A 8 9.49 -9.08 14.62
N GLY A 9 10.44 -9.99 14.35
CA GLY A 9 11.08 -10.83 15.38
C GLY A 9 10.11 -11.74 16.15
N THR A 10 8.95 -12.09 15.54
CA THR A 10 7.94 -12.91 16.20
C THR A 10 7.68 -14.22 15.43
N SER A 11 7.11 -15.22 16.12
CA SER A 11 6.70 -16.49 15.52
C SER A 11 5.20 -16.46 15.18
N GLU A 12 4.80 -17.33 14.28
CA GLU A 12 3.39 -17.49 13.86
C GLU A 12 2.43 -17.70 15.02
N GLN A 13 2.85 -18.52 16.02
CA GLN A 13 2.02 -18.85 17.19
C GLN A 13 1.86 -17.68 18.18
N LYS A 14 2.73 -16.68 18.11
CA LYS A 14 2.75 -15.53 19.01
C LYS A 14 2.38 -14.21 18.32
N ALA A 15 2.18 -14.24 17.01
CA ALA A 15 1.87 -13.05 16.24
C ALA A 15 0.46 -12.55 16.53
N SER A 16 0.35 -11.26 16.88
CA SER A 16 -0.94 -10.58 16.99
C SER A 16 -1.55 -10.32 15.62
N PRO A 17 -2.86 -10.03 15.50
CA PRO A 17 -3.47 -9.59 14.24
C PRO A 17 -2.73 -8.42 13.58
N GLU A 18 -2.31 -7.44 14.38
CA GLU A 18 -1.52 -6.30 13.90
C GLU A 18 -0.15 -6.75 13.33
N ALA A 19 0.53 -7.71 13.97
CA ALA A 19 1.80 -8.24 13.47
C ALA A 19 1.59 -8.99 12.14
N TRP A 20 0.50 -9.74 12.00
CA TRP A 20 0.13 -10.39 10.76
C TRP A 20 -0.17 -9.37 9.65
N TRP A 21 -0.94 -8.31 9.96
CA TRP A 21 -1.16 -7.22 9.01
C TRP A 21 0.17 -6.59 8.57
N LYS A 22 1.05 -6.22 9.51
CA LYS A 22 2.38 -5.63 9.19
C LYS A 22 3.22 -6.53 8.30
N ALA A 23 3.22 -7.84 8.56
CA ALA A 23 3.96 -8.81 7.74
C ALA A 23 3.38 -8.94 6.34
N THR A 24 2.05 -8.92 6.21
CA THR A 24 1.34 -8.95 4.93
C THR A 24 1.60 -7.66 4.15
N ALA A 25 1.46 -6.51 4.80
CA ALA A 25 1.75 -5.21 4.21
C ALA A 25 3.21 -5.11 3.72
N ALA A 26 4.18 -5.63 4.49
CA ALA A 26 5.58 -5.67 4.06
C ALA A 26 5.79 -6.54 2.80
N ALA A 27 5.12 -7.69 2.72
CA ALA A 27 5.20 -8.56 1.54
C ALA A 27 4.57 -7.90 0.29
N VAL A 28 3.44 -7.23 0.46
CA VAL A 28 2.79 -6.45 -0.63
C VAL A 28 3.67 -5.29 -1.06
N ASN A 29 4.28 -4.61 -0.10
CA ASN A 29 5.13 -3.46 -0.35
C ASN A 29 6.39 -3.80 -1.18
N GLU A 30 6.96 -4.98 -1.03
CA GLU A 30 8.05 -5.45 -1.91
C GLU A 30 7.63 -5.44 -3.38
N GLN A 31 6.40 -5.89 -3.69
CA GLN A 31 5.87 -5.90 -5.05
C GLN A 31 5.57 -4.49 -5.57
N VAL A 32 5.08 -3.61 -4.70
CA VAL A 32 4.86 -2.20 -5.02
C VAL A 32 6.18 -1.53 -5.38
N TYR A 33 7.22 -1.70 -4.56
CA TYR A 33 8.54 -1.09 -4.80
C TYR A 33 9.21 -1.59 -6.07
N GLU A 34 9.07 -2.86 -6.41
CA GLU A 34 9.58 -3.39 -7.67
C GLU A 34 8.96 -2.67 -8.88
N ARG A 35 7.63 -2.51 -8.87
CA ARG A 35 6.91 -1.79 -9.94
C ARG A 35 7.22 -0.31 -9.95
N LEU A 36 7.28 0.33 -8.78
CA LEU A 36 7.65 1.74 -8.63
C LEU A 36 9.04 2.02 -9.24
N THR A 37 10.01 1.18 -8.92
CA THR A 37 11.38 1.32 -9.45
C THR A 37 11.40 1.24 -10.97
N ARG A 38 10.67 0.29 -11.57
CA ARG A 38 10.55 0.18 -13.03
C ARG A 38 9.89 1.41 -13.65
N THR A 39 8.85 1.94 -13.02
CA THR A 39 8.16 3.17 -13.45
C THR A 39 9.10 4.35 -13.42
N GLN A 40 9.82 4.57 -12.31
CA GLN A 40 10.79 5.67 -12.16
C GLN A 40 11.92 5.57 -13.20
N GLN A 41 12.44 4.38 -13.45
CA GLN A 41 13.45 4.16 -14.51
C GLN A 41 12.90 4.51 -15.90
N THR A 42 11.64 4.21 -16.16
CA THR A 42 10.98 4.54 -17.43
C THR A 42 10.80 6.03 -17.57
N HIS A 43 10.35 6.73 -16.51
CA HIS A 43 10.20 8.18 -16.50
C HIS A 43 11.55 8.88 -16.73
N PHE A 44 12.59 8.42 -16.07
CA PHE A 44 13.94 8.94 -16.25
C PHE A 44 14.46 8.76 -17.68
N LYS A 45 14.31 7.54 -18.24
CA LYS A 45 14.78 7.25 -19.62
C LYS A 45 14.03 8.05 -20.69
N LYS A 46 12.75 8.35 -20.45
CA LYS A 46 11.89 9.09 -21.39
C LYS A 46 11.89 10.60 -21.17
N ASP A 47 12.63 11.08 -20.17
CA ASP A 47 12.64 12.49 -19.75
C ASP A 47 11.21 13.07 -19.59
N THR A 48 10.36 12.31 -18.88
CA THR A 48 8.96 12.70 -18.71
C THR A 48 8.83 13.85 -17.74
N ARG A 49 7.91 14.79 -18.06
CA ARG A 49 7.54 15.83 -17.10
C ARG A 49 6.74 15.22 -15.95
N ALA A 50 7.13 15.52 -14.72
CA ALA A 50 6.41 15.10 -13.52
C ALA A 50 5.51 16.24 -13.01
N ILE A 51 4.33 15.86 -12.51
CA ILE A 51 3.43 16.74 -11.78
C ILE A 51 3.78 16.62 -10.30
N HIS A 52 4.03 17.74 -9.64
CA HIS A 52 4.23 17.80 -8.20
C HIS A 52 3.00 18.45 -7.56
N TYR A 53 2.26 17.66 -6.79
CA TYR A 53 1.09 18.14 -6.05
C TYR A 53 1.51 18.54 -4.65
N LEU A 54 1.49 19.84 -4.36
CA LEU A 54 1.87 20.38 -3.06
C LEU A 54 0.63 20.61 -2.20
N SER A 55 0.56 19.94 -1.06
CA SER A 55 -0.49 20.12 -0.06
C SER A 55 0.08 20.03 1.35
N ALA A 56 -0.51 20.76 2.29
CA ALA A 56 -0.22 20.61 3.71
C ALA A 56 -0.88 19.37 4.30
N GLU A 57 -1.86 18.79 3.61
CA GLU A 57 -2.63 17.63 4.06
C GLU A 57 -2.76 16.60 2.94
N PHE A 58 -2.66 15.31 3.31
CA PHE A 58 -2.97 14.16 2.45
C PHE A 58 -3.74 13.12 3.28
N LEU A 59 -5.05 13.04 3.06
CA LEU A 59 -5.95 12.13 3.79
C LEU A 59 -6.24 10.90 2.92
N MET A 60 -5.28 10.01 2.81
CA MET A 60 -5.34 8.85 1.91
C MET A 60 -6.26 7.74 2.42
N GLY A 61 -6.25 7.49 3.74
CA GLY A 61 -6.94 6.37 4.35
C GLY A 61 -6.16 5.05 4.24
N ARG A 62 -6.88 3.94 4.36
CA ARG A 62 -6.31 2.59 4.25
C ARG A 62 -6.06 2.22 2.80
N LEU A 63 -4.92 1.62 2.50
CA LEU A 63 -4.46 1.34 1.14
C LEU A 63 -4.14 -0.14 0.87
N THR A 64 -4.06 -1.01 1.89
CA THR A 64 -3.66 -2.41 1.72
C THR A 64 -4.57 -3.14 0.74
N SER A 65 -5.89 -3.08 0.92
CA SER A 65 -6.85 -3.74 0.02
C SER A 65 -6.78 -3.18 -1.40
N ASN A 66 -6.71 -1.84 -1.54
CA ASN A 66 -6.58 -1.18 -2.83
C ASN A 66 -5.30 -1.62 -3.57
N ASN A 67 -4.18 -1.67 -2.86
CA ASN A 67 -2.90 -2.12 -3.43
C ASN A 67 -2.95 -3.58 -3.86
N LEU A 68 -3.58 -4.46 -3.07
CA LEU A 68 -3.77 -5.86 -3.44
C LEU A 68 -4.59 -6.02 -4.72
N HIS A 69 -5.66 -5.24 -4.89
CA HIS A 69 -6.45 -5.24 -6.12
C HIS A 69 -5.65 -4.73 -7.32
N ASN A 70 -4.97 -3.60 -7.18
CA ASN A 70 -4.16 -2.99 -8.25
C ASN A 70 -2.98 -3.87 -8.67
N LEU A 71 -2.46 -4.68 -7.76
CA LEU A 71 -1.40 -5.66 -8.04
C LEU A 71 -1.94 -6.99 -8.57
N SER A 72 -3.27 -7.21 -8.56
CA SER A 72 -3.93 -8.49 -8.85
C SER A 72 -3.52 -9.61 -7.89
N LEU A 73 -3.21 -9.27 -6.65
CA LEU A 73 -2.74 -10.19 -5.60
C LEU A 73 -3.81 -10.50 -4.55
N TYR A 74 -5.00 -9.88 -4.63
CA TYR A 74 -6.02 -10.02 -3.57
C TYR A 74 -6.38 -11.48 -3.29
N LYS A 75 -6.77 -12.24 -4.32
CA LYS A 75 -7.16 -13.64 -4.18
C LYS A 75 -6.00 -14.52 -3.70
N ILE A 76 -4.80 -14.31 -4.24
CA ILE A 76 -3.61 -15.05 -3.84
C ILE A 76 -3.29 -14.81 -2.35
N CYS A 77 -3.43 -13.57 -1.89
CA CYS A 77 -3.21 -13.21 -0.50
C CYS A 77 -4.29 -13.80 0.42
N GLU A 78 -5.56 -13.75 -0.01
CA GLU A 78 -6.69 -14.34 0.69
C GLU A 78 -6.53 -15.86 0.86
N GLU A 79 -6.20 -16.58 -0.20
CA GLU A 79 -5.93 -18.02 -0.17
C GLU A 79 -4.74 -18.36 0.75
N ALA A 80 -3.63 -17.65 0.62
CA ALA A 80 -2.42 -17.88 1.41
C ALA A 80 -2.61 -17.59 2.92
N LEU A 81 -3.44 -16.61 3.27
CA LEU A 81 -3.81 -16.34 4.66
C LEU A 81 -4.85 -17.34 5.17
N GLY A 82 -5.79 -17.77 4.33
CA GLY A 82 -6.77 -18.80 4.65
C GLY A 82 -6.12 -20.14 5.01
N GLU A 83 -5.03 -20.54 4.35
CA GLU A 83 -4.23 -21.72 4.73
C GLU A 83 -3.64 -21.62 6.14
N LEU A 84 -3.47 -20.40 6.66
CA LEU A 84 -3.00 -20.12 8.02
C LEU A 84 -4.14 -19.90 9.03
N GLY A 85 -5.39 -20.03 8.58
CA GLY A 85 -6.59 -19.78 9.39
C GLY A 85 -6.84 -18.30 9.68
N LEU A 86 -6.38 -17.41 8.79
CA LEU A 86 -6.52 -15.96 8.92
C LEU A 86 -7.43 -15.42 7.82
N GLU A 87 -8.27 -14.45 8.18
CA GLU A 87 -9.13 -13.74 7.24
C GLU A 87 -8.46 -12.44 6.78
N LEU A 88 -8.30 -12.26 5.47
CA LEU A 88 -7.64 -11.06 4.91
C LEU A 88 -8.40 -9.78 5.26
N THR A 89 -9.72 -9.82 5.27
CA THR A 89 -10.58 -8.68 5.64
C THR A 89 -10.32 -8.21 7.07
N ASP A 90 -10.22 -9.15 8.01
CA ASP A 90 -9.95 -8.84 9.42
C ASP A 90 -8.54 -8.25 9.61
N LEU A 91 -7.58 -8.70 8.79
CA LEU A 91 -6.25 -8.13 8.80
C LEU A 91 -6.22 -6.71 8.22
N CYS A 92 -6.96 -6.43 7.16
CA CYS A 92 -7.08 -5.08 6.61
C CYS A 92 -7.71 -4.09 7.61
N GLU A 93 -8.55 -4.56 8.54
CA GLU A 93 -9.10 -3.71 9.60
C GLU A 93 -8.03 -3.29 10.64
N GLN A 94 -6.90 -3.98 10.72
CA GLN A 94 -5.78 -3.59 11.60
C GLN A 94 -4.94 -2.44 11.00
N GLU A 95 -5.16 -2.06 9.74
CA GLU A 95 -4.44 -0.97 9.10
C GLU A 95 -4.83 0.37 9.72
N PRO A 96 -3.88 1.14 10.28
CA PRO A 96 -4.16 2.51 10.70
C PRO A 96 -4.40 3.39 9.48
N ASP A 97 -5.31 4.34 9.59
CA ASP A 97 -5.56 5.32 8.53
C ASP A 97 -4.30 6.13 8.24
N MET A 98 -3.87 6.18 7.00
CA MET A 98 -2.87 7.13 6.54
C MET A 98 -3.55 8.50 6.41
N ALA A 99 -3.42 9.32 7.43
CA ALA A 99 -4.16 10.56 7.58
C ALA A 99 -3.24 11.70 8.02
N LEU A 100 -2.68 12.42 7.07
CA LEU A 100 -2.02 13.69 7.31
C LEU A 100 -3.06 14.80 7.09
N GLY A 101 -3.69 15.27 8.17
CA GLY A 101 -4.76 16.24 8.12
C GLY A 101 -6.13 15.70 8.56
N ASN A 102 -7.19 16.49 8.44
CA ASN A 102 -8.49 16.16 9.00
C ASN A 102 -9.70 16.64 8.18
N GLY A 103 -9.51 17.19 7.01
CA GLY A 103 -10.61 17.82 6.29
C GLY A 103 -10.58 17.70 4.78
N GLY A 104 -11.36 18.55 4.14
CA GLY A 104 -11.55 18.55 2.68
C GLY A 104 -10.28 18.81 1.88
N LEU A 105 -9.34 19.58 2.40
CA LEU A 105 -8.06 19.85 1.76
C LEU A 105 -7.25 18.55 1.57
N GLY A 106 -7.12 17.77 2.64
CA GLY A 106 -6.40 16.50 2.61
C GLY A 106 -7.09 15.44 1.75
N ARG A 107 -8.43 15.38 1.79
CA ARG A 107 -9.19 14.44 0.95
C ARG A 107 -9.15 14.82 -0.52
N LEU A 108 -9.17 16.13 -0.84
CA LEU A 108 -9.03 16.60 -2.23
C LEU A 108 -7.66 16.19 -2.81
N ALA A 109 -6.58 16.38 -2.03
CA ALA A 109 -5.25 15.96 -2.42
C ALA A 109 -5.19 14.44 -2.70
N ALA A 110 -5.77 13.63 -1.82
CA ALA A 110 -5.85 12.18 -1.98
C ALA A 110 -6.58 11.79 -3.27
N CYS A 111 -7.74 12.41 -3.55
CA CYS A 111 -8.52 12.15 -4.75
C CYS A 111 -7.77 12.57 -6.04
N PHE A 112 -7.05 13.70 -6.02
CA PHE A 112 -6.27 14.12 -7.18
C PHE A 112 -5.09 13.19 -7.46
N ILE A 113 -4.34 12.77 -6.45
CA ILE A 113 -3.24 11.81 -6.64
C ILE A 113 -3.75 10.48 -7.20
N ASP A 114 -4.87 9.97 -6.69
CA ASP A 114 -5.52 8.76 -7.20
C ASP A 114 -5.98 8.91 -8.65
N SER A 115 -6.60 10.05 -8.98
CA SER A 115 -7.04 10.35 -10.35
C SER A 115 -5.87 10.46 -11.32
N LEU A 116 -4.78 11.11 -10.92
CA LEU A 116 -3.56 11.23 -11.73
C LEU A 116 -2.93 9.86 -11.99
N ALA A 117 -2.91 8.99 -10.97
CA ALA A 117 -2.44 7.61 -11.11
C ALA A 117 -3.32 6.81 -12.07
N THR A 118 -4.65 6.90 -11.95
CA THR A 118 -5.62 6.24 -12.83
C THR A 118 -5.47 6.67 -14.28
N LEU A 119 -5.17 7.94 -14.51
CA LEU A 119 -4.96 8.51 -15.85
C LEU A 119 -3.53 8.31 -16.37
N ASN A 120 -2.68 7.60 -15.64
CA ASN A 120 -1.28 7.34 -15.97
C ASN A 120 -0.42 8.62 -16.12
N TYR A 121 -0.72 9.67 -15.37
CA TYR A 121 0.16 10.83 -15.30
C TYR A 121 1.31 10.59 -14.31
N PRO A 122 2.56 10.92 -14.68
CA PRO A 122 3.68 10.95 -13.74
C PRO A 122 3.45 12.03 -12.68
N ALA A 123 3.02 11.63 -11.50
CA ALA A 123 2.70 12.56 -10.42
C ALA A 123 3.23 12.07 -9.08
N VAL A 124 3.57 13.02 -8.22
CA VAL A 124 3.98 12.80 -6.83
C VAL A 124 3.41 13.90 -5.94
N GLY A 125 3.02 13.53 -4.72
CA GLY A 125 2.54 14.44 -3.69
C GLY A 125 3.56 14.70 -2.61
#